data_2a666fa20d8d817bfd70427b0b0b7a84
#
_entry.id   2a666fa20d8d817bfd70427b0b0b7a84
#
_cell.length_a   1.000
_cell.length_b   1.000
_cell.length_c   1.000
_cell.angle_alpha   90.00
_cell.angle_beta   90.00
_cell.angle_gamma   90.00
#
_symmetry.space_group_name_H-M   'P 1'
#
loop_
_entity.id
_entity.type
_entity.pdbx_description
1 polymer ?
#
loop_
_entity_poly.entity_id
_entity_poly.type
_entity_poly.pdbx_seq_one_letter_code
_entity_poly.pdbx_strand_id
1 'polypeptide(L)'
;INNQASDVFGAQLFTGAFSQPGATQFNPDYAIAIGDQIEVRLWGAFAFEQTLTVDPRGNIFLPHAGPVQVLGVRNRELEATVQNAVRRTFRNNVSSYASLAAAQPVRVFVGGNVNRPGLYNGTSMDSVLRYLDMAGGVDPERGSYLQVQVKRGQAVKATVNLYDFLLHGTMPMVQLADGDVIFVPPHAQRVSVKGLVANAKRFEFLSGQQTVAQLMQVAKPLSIATHVRVVRNTGSVRNAEY
;
A
#
# COMPACT_ATOMS: atom_id res chain seq x y z
N ILE A 1 1.18 -6.69 -22.37
CA ILE A 1 1.73 -7.81 -21.54
C ILE A 1 0.57 -8.31 -20.70
N ASN A 2 0.25 -9.59 -20.80
CA ASN A 2 -0.83 -10.20 -20.05
C ASN A 2 -0.25 -10.79 -18.75
N ASN A 3 -0.42 -10.09 -17.63
CA ASN A 3 0.05 -10.53 -16.32
C ASN A 3 -0.55 -11.87 -15.91
N GLN A 4 -1.78 -12.19 -16.33
CA GLN A 4 -2.45 -13.46 -16.02
C GLN A 4 -1.78 -14.67 -16.69
N ALA A 5 -1.22 -14.49 -17.89
CA ALA A 5 -0.54 -15.56 -18.60
C ALA A 5 0.92 -15.75 -18.15
N SER A 6 1.43 -14.89 -17.28
CA SER A 6 2.82 -14.96 -16.81
C SER A 6 3.03 -16.13 -15.86
N ASP A 7 4.17 -16.79 -16.03
CA ASP A 7 4.67 -17.83 -15.12
C ASP A 7 5.48 -17.24 -13.93
N VAL A 8 5.57 -15.92 -13.82
CA VAL A 8 6.21 -15.23 -12.69
C VAL A 8 5.25 -15.19 -11.52
N PHE A 9 5.71 -15.64 -10.34
CA PHE A 9 4.92 -15.55 -9.12
C PHE A 9 4.75 -14.08 -8.70
N GLY A 10 3.52 -13.67 -8.46
CA GLY A 10 3.16 -12.27 -8.18
C GLY A 10 2.47 -11.56 -9.35
N ALA A 11 2.72 -11.98 -10.58
CA ALA A 11 2.11 -11.33 -11.75
C ALA A 11 0.57 -11.38 -11.73
N GLN A 12 0.00 -12.42 -11.13
CA GLN A 12 -1.46 -12.59 -10.98
C GLN A 12 -2.14 -11.52 -10.11
N LEU A 13 -1.38 -10.72 -9.35
CA LEU A 13 -1.93 -9.62 -8.55
C LEU A 13 -2.58 -8.53 -9.42
N PHE A 14 -2.02 -8.30 -10.60
CA PHE A 14 -2.33 -7.12 -11.41
C PHE A 14 -3.28 -7.45 -12.56
N THR A 15 -4.56 -7.54 -12.20
CA THR A 15 -5.66 -7.87 -13.13
C THR A 15 -6.66 -6.72 -13.30
N GLY A 16 -6.39 -5.57 -12.68
CA GLY A 16 -7.30 -4.42 -12.64
C GLY A 16 -8.21 -4.40 -11.41
N ALA A 17 -8.13 -5.41 -10.54
CA ALA A 17 -9.00 -5.51 -9.36
C ALA A 17 -8.72 -4.42 -8.32
N PHE A 18 -7.47 -4.00 -8.16
CA PHE A 18 -7.09 -2.95 -7.23
C PHE A 18 -7.22 -1.54 -7.81
N SER A 19 -7.30 -1.39 -9.13
CA SER A 19 -7.40 -0.09 -9.80
C SER A 19 -8.74 0.60 -9.61
N GLN A 20 -9.78 -0.13 -9.21
CA GLN A 20 -11.11 0.42 -8.95
C GLN A 20 -11.07 1.34 -7.73
N PRO A 21 -11.76 2.51 -7.77
CA PRO A 21 -11.92 3.33 -6.59
C PRO A 21 -12.70 2.52 -5.55
N GLY A 22 -12.04 2.18 -4.46
CA GLY A 22 -12.69 1.56 -3.30
C GLY A 22 -13.37 2.60 -2.42
N ALA A 23 -14.32 2.17 -1.58
CA ALA A 23 -14.75 2.98 -0.46
C ALA A 23 -13.52 3.28 0.41
N THR A 24 -13.41 4.51 0.89
CA THR A 24 -12.35 4.92 1.82
C THR A 24 -12.36 3.97 3.00
N GLN A 25 -11.35 3.12 3.12
CA GLN A 25 -11.25 2.22 4.28
C GLN A 25 -10.86 3.06 5.50
N PHE A 26 -11.56 2.83 6.62
CA PHE A 26 -11.19 3.44 7.89
C PHE A 26 -9.79 2.93 8.29
N ASN A 27 -8.81 3.83 8.25
CA ASN A 27 -7.48 3.57 8.77
C ASN A 27 -7.31 4.33 10.09
N PRO A 28 -7.31 3.66 11.25
CA PRO A 28 -7.21 4.31 12.56
C PRO A 28 -5.87 5.03 12.75
N ASP A 29 -4.82 4.58 12.07
CA ASP A 29 -3.47 5.13 12.19
C ASP A 29 -3.15 6.20 11.13
N TYR A 30 -4.08 6.49 10.23
CA TYR A 30 -3.93 7.58 9.27
C TYR A 30 -3.72 8.90 10.01
N ALA A 31 -2.64 9.60 9.70
CA ALA A 31 -2.36 10.93 10.25
C ALA A 31 -3.03 11.99 9.37
N ILE A 32 -3.92 12.77 9.97
CA ILE A 32 -4.64 13.85 9.27
C ILE A 32 -3.64 14.79 8.60
N ALA A 33 -3.89 15.10 7.34
CA ALA A 33 -3.03 15.93 6.50
C ALA A 33 -3.77 17.19 6.01
N ILE A 34 -3.01 18.17 5.53
CA ILE A 34 -3.56 19.37 4.90
C ILE A 34 -4.37 18.97 3.67
N GLY A 35 -5.58 19.52 3.53
CA GLY A 35 -6.49 19.21 2.43
C GLY A 35 -7.43 18.03 2.69
N ASP A 36 -7.25 17.29 3.79
CA ASP A 36 -8.21 16.27 4.21
C ASP A 36 -9.55 16.90 4.54
N GLN A 37 -10.61 16.15 4.33
CA GLN A 37 -11.98 16.57 4.63
C GLN A 37 -12.47 15.83 5.86
N ILE A 38 -12.91 16.60 6.87
CA ILE A 38 -13.38 16.10 8.15
C ILE A 38 -14.85 16.45 8.28
N GLU A 39 -15.71 15.44 8.42
CA GLU A 39 -17.10 15.62 8.78
C GLU A 39 -17.18 15.91 10.27
N VAL A 40 -17.82 17.03 10.62
CA VAL A 40 -18.06 17.40 12.01
C VAL A 40 -19.57 17.61 12.22
N ARG A 41 -20.08 16.96 13.26
CA ARG A 41 -21.45 17.11 13.72
C ARG A 41 -21.45 17.54 15.17
N LEU A 42 -22.17 18.62 15.47
CA LEU A 42 -22.44 19.09 16.83
C LEU A 42 -23.95 19.07 17.06
N TRP A 43 -24.38 18.67 18.26
CA TRP A 43 -25.80 18.65 18.62
C TRP A 43 -26.01 18.96 20.11
N GLY A 44 -27.24 19.31 20.46
CA GLY A 44 -27.63 19.75 21.80
C GLY A 44 -27.98 21.23 21.80
N ALA A 45 -27.32 22.03 22.63
CA ALA A 45 -27.59 23.47 22.71
C ALA A 45 -27.16 24.25 21.47
N PHE A 46 -26.27 23.67 20.64
CA PHE A 46 -25.83 24.21 19.36
C PHE A 46 -25.80 23.08 18.33
N ALA A 47 -26.41 23.32 17.17
CA ALA A 47 -26.46 22.35 16.07
C ALA A 47 -25.57 22.83 14.91
N PHE A 48 -24.68 21.95 14.44
CA PHE A 48 -23.80 22.20 13.31
C PHE A 48 -23.47 20.87 12.63
N GLU A 49 -23.53 20.83 11.30
CA GLU A 49 -23.14 19.66 10.53
C GLU A 49 -22.52 20.13 9.22
N GLN A 50 -21.24 19.92 9.06
CA GLN A 50 -20.51 20.27 7.86
C GLN A 50 -19.26 19.41 7.69
N THR A 51 -18.84 19.28 6.42
CA THR A 51 -17.50 18.78 6.05
C THR A 51 -16.54 19.96 5.97
N LEU A 52 -15.50 19.92 6.78
CA LEU A 52 -14.49 20.96 6.90
C LEU A 52 -13.19 20.47 6.28
N THR A 53 -12.54 21.33 5.49
CA THR A 53 -11.22 21.02 4.91
C THR A 53 -10.12 21.50 5.85
N VAL A 54 -9.10 20.66 6.06
CA VAL A 54 -7.91 21.01 6.83
C VAL A 54 -7.12 22.09 6.06
N ASP A 55 -6.95 23.22 6.69
CA ASP A 55 -6.30 24.40 6.11
C ASP A 55 -4.76 24.23 6.00
N PRO A 56 -4.05 25.15 5.30
CA PRO A 56 -2.59 25.10 5.19
C PRO A 56 -1.82 25.21 6.51
N ARG A 57 -2.49 25.64 7.59
CA ARG A 57 -1.91 25.69 8.95
C ARG A 57 -2.19 24.42 9.74
N GLY A 58 -2.95 23.49 9.16
CA GLY A 58 -3.31 22.22 9.79
C GLY A 58 -4.52 22.30 10.71
N ASN A 59 -5.40 23.30 10.53
CA ASN A 59 -6.58 23.48 11.36
C ASN A 59 -7.86 23.18 10.56
N ILE A 60 -8.91 22.80 11.29
CA ILE A 60 -10.31 22.99 10.87
C ILE A 60 -10.90 24.15 11.67
N PHE A 61 -11.85 24.88 11.07
CA PHE A 61 -12.48 26.03 11.74
C PHE A 61 -13.88 25.65 12.21
N LEU A 62 -14.07 25.62 13.54
CA LEU A 62 -15.37 25.34 14.14
C LEU A 62 -16.05 26.64 14.55
N PRO A 63 -17.35 26.83 14.23
CA PRO A 63 -18.12 27.99 14.68
C PRO A 63 -18.03 28.12 16.21
N HIS A 64 -17.85 29.35 16.68
CA HIS A 64 -17.70 29.71 18.09
C HIS A 64 -16.45 29.15 18.81
N ALA A 65 -15.90 28.02 18.38
CA ALA A 65 -14.69 27.42 18.95
C ALA A 65 -13.40 27.90 18.27
N GLY A 66 -13.51 28.42 17.03
CA GLY A 66 -12.35 28.87 16.27
C GLY A 66 -11.53 27.75 15.63
N PRO A 67 -10.24 27.97 15.39
CA PRO A 67 -9.36 27.00 14.76
C PRO A 67 -9.02 25.85 15.73
N VAL A 68 -9.15 24.63 15.24
CA VAL A 68 -8.79 23.39 15.95
C VAL A 68 -7.67 22.71 15.19
N GLN A 69 -6.52 22.56 15.82
CA GLN A 69 -5.36 21.89 15.24
C GLN A 69 -5.61 20.40 15.12
N VAL A 70 -5.59 19.89 13.88
CA VAL A 70 -5.84 18.48 13.56
C VAL A 70 -4.72 17.84 12.74
N LEU A 71 -3.80 18.63 12.19
CA LEU A 71 -2.66 18.11 11.41
C LEU A 71 -1.83 17.14 12.24
N GLY A 72 -1.60 15.94 11.70
CA GLY A 72 -0.83 14.88 12.34
C GLY A 72 -1.60 14.08 13.40
N VAL A 73 -2.82 14.49 13.76
CA VAL A 73 -3.69 13.73 14.65
C VAL A 73 -4.08 12.43 13.97
N ARG A 74 -3.99 11.30 14.68
CA ARG A 74 -4.42 10.02 14.14
C ARG A 74 -5.94 9.96 14.04
N ASN A 75 -6.43 9.31 13.00
CA ASN A 75 -7.87 9.20 12.74
C ASN A 75 -8.65 8.69 13.96
N ARG A 76 -8.10 7.72 14.70
CA ARG A 76 -8.69 7.21 15.96
C ARG A 76 -8.76 8.24 17.09
N GLU A 77 -7.96 9.32 17.03
CA GLU A 77 -7.87 10.37 18.06
C GLU A 77 -8.61 11.65 17.64
N LEU A 78 -9.09 11.69 16.39
CA LEU A 78 -9.70 12.87 15.80
C LEU A 78 -10.96 13.32 16.55
N GLU A 79 -11.84 12.38 16.87
CA GLU A 79 -13.07 12.66 17.62
C GLU A 79 -12.76 13.27 18.99
N ALA A 80 -11.82 12.67 19.75
CA ALA A 80 -11.42 13.19 21.05
C ALA A 80 -10.80 14.59 20.96
N THR A 81 -10.02 14.86 19.91
CA THR A 81 -9.40 16.16 19.65
C THR A 81 -10.45 17.23 19.42
N VAL A 82 -11.43 16.96 18.56
CA VAL A 82 -12.54 17.87 18.29
C VAL A 82 -13.42 18.05 19.52
N GLN A 83 -13.76 16.98 20.22
CA GLN A 83 -14.57 17.02 21.44
C GLN A 83 -13.92 17.89 22.53
N ASN A 84 -12.62 17.78 22.72
CA ASN A 84 -11.88 18.61 23.67
C ASN A 84 -11.93 20.11 23.31
N ALA A 85 -11.84 20.45 22.03
CA ALA A 85 -11.98 21.83 21.57
C ALA A 85 -13.41 22.36 21.79
N VAL A 86 -14.41 21.57 21.48
CA VAL A 86 -15.84 21.92 21.71
C VAL A 86 -16.10 22.16 23.20
N ARG A 87 -15.63 21.29 24.10
CA ARG A 87 -15.82 21.42 25.54
C ARG A 87 -15.18 22.65 26.16
N ARG A 88 -14.10 23.19 25.56
CA ARG A 88 -13.47 24.43 26.03
C ARG A 88 -14.35 25.65 25.78
N THR A 89 -15.15 25.62 24.71
CA THR A 89 -16.00 26.74 24.30
C THR A 89 -17.41 26.59 24.83
N PHE A 90 -17.98 25.41 24.71
CA PHE A 90 -19.34 25.11 25.16
C PHE A 90 -19.25 24.35 26.48
N ARG A 91 -19.48 25.06 27.57
CA ARG A 91 -19.30 24.48 28.94
C ARG A 91 -20.20 23.28 29.23
N ASN A 92 -21.42 23.21 28.67
CA ASN A 92 -22.35 22.09 28.85
C ASN A 92 -23.31 21.98 27.64
N ASN A 93 -23.88 20.76 27.46
CA ASN A 93 -24.98 20.46 26.54
C ASN A 93 -24.65 20.56 25.03
N VAL A 94 -23.38 20.46 24.63
CA VAL A 94 -23.02 20.25 23.20
C VAL A 94 -22.21 18.98 23.12
N SER A 95 -22.71 18.04 22.36
CA SER A 95 -22.00 16.81 21.98
C SER A 95 -21.41 16.98 20.59
N SER A 96 -20.32 16.25 20.31
CA SER A 96 -19.63 16.31 19.04
C SER A 96 -19.32 14.92 18.51
N TYR A 97 -19.30 14.82 17.20
CA TYR A 97 -18.76 13.70 16.42
C TYR A 97 -17.85 14.27 15.35
N ALA A 98 -16.71 13.64 15.11
CA ALA A 98 -15.82 13.99 14.04
C ALA A 98 -15.20 12.73 13.41
N SER A 99 -15.21 12.67 12.09
CA SER A 99 -14.59 11.59 11.33
C SER A 99 -13.92 12.10 10.06
N LEU A 100 -12.92 11.38 9.57
CA LEU A 100 -12.34 11.64 8.26
C LEU A 100 -13.37 11.27 7.18
N ALA A 101 -13.87 12.26 6.43
CA ALA A 101 -14.82 12.06 5.35
C ALA A 101 -14.11 11.68 4.04
N ALA A 102 -13.01 12.38 3.71
CA ALA A 102 -12.20 12.09 2.54
C ALA A 102 -10.73 12.48 2.80
N ALA A 103 -9.83 11.58 2.40
CA ALA A 103 -8.41 11.88 2.36
C ALA A 103 -8.08 12.83 1.19
N GLN A 104 -7.04 13.64 1.35
CA GLN A 104 -6.62 14.57 0.33
C GLN A 104 -6.30 13.87 -0.99
N PRO A 105 -6.64 14.48 -2.15
CA PRO A 105 -6.20 13.99 -3.43
C PRO A 105 -4.68 14.14 -3.56
N VAL A 106 -4.03 13.13 -4.11
CA VAL A 106 -2.60 13.13 -4.38
C VAL A 106 -2.30 12.62 -5.78
N ARG A 107 -1.19 13.08 -6.34
CA ARG A 107 -0.64 12.59 -7.60
C ARG A 107 0.63 11.82 -7.29
N VAL A 108 0.68 10.58 -7.71
CA VAL A 108 1.79 9.67 -7.44
C VAL A 108 2.42 9.24 -8.76
N PHE A 109 3.73 9.40 -8.86
CA PHE A 109 4.48 8.87 -9.97
C PHE A 109 4.70 7.37 -9.77
N VAL A 110 4.42 6.59 -10.80
CA VAL A 110 4.75 5.16 -10.82
C VAL A 110 5.78 4.94 -11.93
N GLY A 111 6.93 4.40 -11.55
CA GLY A 111 8.04 4.28 -12.48
C GLY A 111 8.93 3.06 -12.23
N GLY A 112 9.98 2.97 -13.03
CA GLY A 112 10.83 1.79 -13.07
C GLY A 112 10.23 0.68 -13.95
N ASN A 113 10.35 -0.57 -13.53
CA ASN A 113 9.91 -1.73 -14.30
C ASN A 113 8.43 -2.05 -14.06
N VAL A 114 7.56 -1.17 -14.53
CA VAL A 114 6.10 -1.34 -14.59
C VAL A 114 5.63 -1.32 -16.04
N ASN A 115 4.43 -1.85 -16.30
CA ASN A 115 3.93 -1.94 -17.67
C ASN A 115 3.57 -0.59 -18.28
N ARG A 116 3.08 0.35 -17.47
CA ARG A 116 2.69 1.71 -17.90
C ARG A 116 3.20 2.73 -16.89
N PRO A 117 4.48 3.15 -16.98
CA PRO A 117 4.99 4.21 -16.11
C PRO A 117 4.28 5.53 -16.41
N GLY A 118 4.01 6.33 -15.36
CA GLY A 118 3.29 7.59 -15.51
C GLY A 118 2.91 8.25 -14.17
N LEU A 119 2.10 9.30 -14.28
CA LEU A 119 1.52 10.02 -13.15
C LEU A 119 0.07 9.56 -12.97
N TYR A 120 -0.26 9.17 -11.76
CA TYR A 120 -1.58 8.63 -11.40
C TYR A 120 -2.24 9.44 -10.29
N ASN A 121 -3.53 9.70 -10.44
CA ASN A 121 -4.34 10.40 -9.46
C ASN A 121 -4.99 9.40 -8.50
N GLY A 122 -5.05 9.79 -7.24
CA GLY A 122 -5.71 9.02 -6.19
C GLY A 122 -5.80 9.83 -4.92
N THR A 123 -5.81 9.14 -3.78
CA THR A 123 -5.83 9.77 -2.46
C THR A 123 -4.64 9.29 -1.63
N SER A 124 -4.32 10.03 -0.57
CA SER A 124 -3.26 9.65 0.37
C SER A 124 -3.53 8.34 1.12
N MET A 125 -4.78 7.84 1.12
CA MET A 125 -5.17 6.56 1.73
C MET A 125 -5.12 5.38 0.75
N ASP A 126 -4.92 5.63 -0.53
CA ASP A 126 -4.84 4.56 -1.52
C ASP A 126 -3.59 3.69 -1.32
N SER A 127 -3.76 2.40 -1.52
CA SER A 127 -2.66 1.45 -1.36
C SER A 127 -1.65 1.51 -2.51
N VAL A 128 -0.42 1.10 -2.23
CA VAL A 128 0.62 0.93 -3.26
C VAL A 128 0.15 -0.04 -4.36
N LEU A 129 -0.62 -1.08 -3.99
CA LEU A 129 -1.18 -2.03 -4.96
C LEU A 129 -2.12 -1.36 -5.96
N ARG A 130 -2.93 -0.39 -5.51
CA ARG A 130 -3.83 0.34 -6.40
C ARG A 130 -3.06 1.09 -7.47
N TYR A 131 -2.06 1.85 -7.09
CA TYR A 131 -1.24 2.61 -8.05
C TYR A 131 -0.46 1.70 -9.00
N LEU A 132 0.08 0.59 -8.49
CA LEU A 132 0.73 -0.40 -9.35
C LEU A 132 -0.26 -1.01 -10.35
N ASP A 133 -1.47 -1.37 -9.92
CA ASP A 133 -2.48 -1.96 -10.80
C ASP A 133 -2.99 -0.96 -11.85
N MET A 134 -3.16 0.33 -11.47
CA MET A 134 -3.43 1.41 -12.43
C MET A 134 -2.31 1.55 -13.47
N ALA A 135 -1.07 1.31 -13.09
CA ALA A 135 0.09 1.27 -13.97
C ALA A 135 0.21 -0.06 -14.77
N GLY A 136 -0.79 -0.92 -14.69
CA GLY A 136 -0.81 -2.22 -15.37
C GLY A 136 0.05 -3.27 -14.70
N GLY A 137 0.48 -3.03 -13.47
CA GLY A 137 1.29 -3.94 -12.66
C GLY A 137 2.80 -3.85 -12.91
N VAL A 138 3.52 -4.62 -12.12
CA VAL A 138 4.95 -4.84 -12.29
C VAL A 138 5.20 -5.56 -13.61
N ASP A 139 6.22 -5.14 -14.37
CA ASP A 139 6.66 -5.87 -15.55
C ASP A 139 7.19 -7.25 -15.13
N PRO A 140 6.53 -8.35 -15.52
CA PRO A 140 6.87 -9.66 -14.99
C PRO A 140 8.27 -10.14 -15.43
N GLU A 141 8.82 -9.61 -16.51
CA GLU A 141 10.15 -10.05 -16.96
C GLU A 141 11.28 -9.22 -16.35
N ARG A 142 11.03 -7.98 -15.96
CA ARG A 142 12.09 -7.06 -15.54
C ARG A 142 11.96 -6.55 -14.12
N GLY A 143 10.74 -6.49 -13.58
CA GLY A 143 10.46 -5.82 -12.30
C GLY A 143 10.60 -6.72 -11.09
N SER A 144 10.97 -6.11 -9.96
CA SER A 144 11.03 -6.76 -8.66
C SER A 144 9.66 -6.75 -7.98
N TYR A 145 9.25 -7.90 -7.48
CA TYR A 145 8.07 -8.06 -6.61
C TYR A 145 8.44 -7.97 -5.12
N LEU A 146 9.74 -8.06 -4.79
CA LEU A 146 10.23 -8.06 -3.41
C LEU A 146 10.65 -6.68 -2.93
N GLN A 147 10.98 -5.75 -3.84
CA GLN A 147 11.65 -4.50 -3.50
C GLN A 147 10.97 -3.26 -4.11
N VAL A 148 9.65 -3.25 -4.15
CA VAL A 148 8.92 -2.03 -4.57
C VAL A 148 9.18 -0.92 -3.56
N GLN A 149 9.64 0.24 -4.00
CA GLN A 149 10.00 1.35 -3.15
C GLN A 149 8.98 2.49 -3.25
N VAL A 150 8.62 3.05 -2.11
CA VAL A 150 7.93 4.34 -2.03
C VAL A 150 8.97 5.39 -1.66
N LYS A 151 9.12 6.40 -2.52
CA LYS A 151 10.12 7.46 -2.37
C LYS A 151 9.43 8.81 -2.21
N ARG A 152 9.98 9.65 -1.36
CA ARG A 152 9.62 11.06 -1.22
C ARG A 152 10.87 11.91 -1.37
N GLY A 153 11.00 12.62 -2.50
CA GLY A 153 12.26 13.20 -2.90
C GLY A 153 13.34 12.13 -3.07
N GLN A 154 14.47 12.27 -2.39
CA GLN A 154 15.57 11.30 -2.42
C GLN A 154 15.42 10.18 -1.38
N ALA A 155 14.49 10.29 -0.44
CA ALA A 155 14.37 9.33 0.65
C ALA A 155 13.43 8.16 0.30
N VAL A 156 13.87 6.93 0.58
CA VAL A 156 13.00 5.76 0.57
C VAL A 156 12.20 5.76 1.88
N LYS A 157 10.89 5.91 1.77
CA LYS A 157 9.96 5.91 2.90
C LYS A 157 9.54 4.51 3.31
N ALA A 158 9.39 3.62 2.35
CA ALA A 158 9.05 2.23 2.58
C ALA A 158 9.55 1.35 1.43
N THR A 159 9.82 0.10 1.75
CA THR A 159 9.99 -0.97 0.77
C THR A 159 8.85 -1.97 0.96
N VAL A 160 8.16 -2.27 -0.11
CA VAL A 160 7.00 -3.16 -0.12
C VAL A 160 7.39 -4.47 -0.79
N ASN A 161 7.24 -5.56 -0.05
CA ASN A 161 7.37 -6.92 -0.54
C ASN A 161 5.99 -7.46 -0.90
N LEU A 162 5.72 -7.63 -2.19
CA LEU A 162 4.42 -8.11 -2.67
C LEU A 162 4.19 -9.59 -2.39
N TYR A 163 5.26 -10.37 -2.13
CA TYR A 163 5.10 -11.76 -1.71
C TYR A 163 4.53 -11.88 -0.30
N ASP A 164 4.82 -10.93 0.60
CA ASP A 164 4.23 -10.92 1.94
C ASP A 164 2.72 -10.76 1.87
N PHE A 165 2.22 -9.95 0.94
CA PHE A 165 0.79 -9.85 0.69
C PHE A 165 0.18 -11.16 0.18
N LEU A 166 0.83 -11.80 -0.79
CA LEU A 166 0.33 -13.05 -1.39
C LEU A 166 0.37 -14.26 -0.44
N LEU A 167 1.39 -14.31 0.42
CA LEU A 167 1.66 -15.47 1.25
C LEU A 167 1.08 -15.34 2.66
N HIS A 168 1.05 -14.12 3.20
CA HIS A 168 0.71 -13.85 4.59
C HIS A 168 -0.45 -12.85 4.75
N GLY A 169 -0.92 -12.23 3.65
CA GLY A 169 -1.95 -11.20 3.69
C GLY A 169 -1.47 -9.89 4.35
N THR A 170 -0.16 -9.71 4.47
CA THR A 170 0.43 -8.53 5.13
C THR A 170 1.03 -7.56 4.12
N MET A 171 0.81 -6.28 4.34
CA MET A 171 1.42 -5.21 3.54
C MET A 171 1.63 -4.00 4.44
N PRO A 172 2.79 -3.32 4.34
CA PRO A 172 3.00 -2.10 5.11
C PRO A 172 2.01 -1.02 4.66
N MET A 173 1.38 -0.37 5.64
CA MET A 173 0.52 0.77 5.37
C MET A 173 1.39 2.00 5.17
N VAL A 174 1.39 2.51 3.94
CA VAL A 174 2.15 3.70 3.56
C VAL A 174 1.18 4.81 3.21
N GLN A 175 1.19 5.89 3.99
CA GLN A 175 0.45 7.10 3.67
C GLN A 175 1.18 7.87 2.58
N LEU A 176 0.58 7.95 1.40
CA LEU A 176 1.14 8.63 0.25
C LEU A 176 0.89 10.15 0.31
N ALA A 177 1.80 10.93 -0.24
CA ALA A 177 1.68 12.37 -0.39
C ALA A 177 1.79 12.77 -1.86
N ASP A 178 1.34 13.98 -2.18
CA ASP A 178 1.45 14.52 -3.54
C ASP A 178 2.92 14.59 -3.98
N GLY A 179 3.22 14.05 -5.14
CA GLY A 179 4.57 13.97 -5.69
C GLY A 179 5.41 12.77 -5.22
N ASP A 180 4.87 11.87 -4.41
CA ASP A 180 5.55 10.62 -4.08
C ASP A 180 5.79 9.77 -5.34
N VAL A 181 6.81 8.93 -5.29
CA VAL A 181 7.19 8.04 -6.38
C VAL A 181 7.11 6.59 -5.90
N ILE A 182 6.32 5.76 -6.55
CA ILE A 182 6.37 4.31 -6.44
C ILE A 182 7.32 3.80 -7.51
N PHE A 183 8.45 3.26 -7.10
CA PHE A 183 9.51 2.82 -7.99
C PHE A 183 9.70 1.30 -7.91
N VAL A 184 9.64 0.64 -9.06
CA VAL A 184 9.89 -0.80 -9.18
C VAL A 184 11.30 -1.00 -9.75
N PRO A 185 12.27 -1.42 -8.92
CA PRO A 185 13.62 -1.72 -9.40
C PRO A 185 13.62 -3.00 -10.27
N PRO A 186 14.74 -3.29 -10.96
CA PRO A 186 14.93 -4.58 -11.59
C PRO A 186 14.87 -5.71 -10.54
N HIS A 187 14.34 -6.87 -10.95
CA HIS A 187 14.42 -8.07 -10.09
C HIS A 187 15.88 -8.51 -9.89
N ALA A 188 16.16 -9.11 -8.73
CA ALA A 188 17.50 -9.61 -8.43
C ALA A 188 17.77 -10.95 -9.14
N GLN A 189 17.38 -12.04 -8.52
CA GLN A 189 17.57 -13.39 -9.05
C GLN A 189 16.23 -14.10 -9.12
N ARG A 190 16.10 -15.07 -10.02
CA ARG A 190 14.90 -15.91 -10.15
C ARG A 190 15.26 -17.36 -10.23
N VAL A 191 14.39 -18.19 -9.65
CA VAL A 191 14.44 -19.62 -9.75
C VAL A 191 13.12 -20.14 -10.33
N SER A 192 13.22 -21.07 -11.27
CA SER A 192 12.05 -21.73 -11.84
C SER A 192 11.76 -23.01 -11.06
N VAL A 193 10.55 -23.13 -10.53
CA VAL A 193 10.07 -24.35 -9.89
C VAL A 193 9.09 -25.05 -10.82
N LYS A 194 9.33 -26.35 -11.05
CA LYS A 194 8.51 -27.20 -11.94
C LYS A 194 8.23 -28.53 -11.25
N GLY A 195 7.24 -29.24 -11.75
CA GLY A 195 6.91 -30.60 -11.29
C GLY A 195 5.69 -30.60 -10.36
N LEU A 196 5.69 -31.49 -9.38
CA LEU A 196 4.57 -31.77 -8.48
C LEU A 196 4.46 -30.74 -7.36
N VAL A 197 4.13 -29.52 -7.72
CA VAL A 197 3.95 -28.38 -6.81
C VAL A 197 2.67 -27.62 -7.17
N ALA A 198 2.02 -26.99 -6.18
CA ALA A 198 0.84 -26.19 -6.41
C ALA A 198 1.17 -24.90 -7.19
N ASN A 199 2.35 -24.32 -6.93
CA ASN A 199 2.81 -23.10 -7.58
C ASN A 199 4.04 -23.39 -8.46
N ALA A 200 3.81 -23.98 -9.64
CA ALA A 200 4.85 -24.20 -10.65
C ALA A 200 5.15 -22.88 -11.37
N LYS A 201 5.93 -21.99 -10.74
CA LYS A 201 6.18 -20.61 -11.16
C LYS A 201 7.67 -20.27 -11.12
N ARG A 202 8.03 -19.11 -11.68
CA ARG A 202 9.33 -18.45 -11.48
C ARG A 202 9.23 -17.53 -10.26
N PHE A 203 10.06 -17.79 -9.25
CA PHE A 203 10.11 -17.02 -8.01
C PHE A 203 11.32 -16.10 -8.01
N GLU A 204 11.12 -14.85 -7.60
CA GLU A 204 12.21 -13.93 -7.29
C GLU A 204 12.73 -14.21 -5.88
N PHE A 205 14.04 -14.05 -5.70
CA PHE A 205 14.70 -14.13 -4.38
C PHE A 205 15.87 -13.16 -4.28
N LEU A 206 16.17 -12.76 -3.05
CA LEU A 206 17.30 -11.92 -2.74
C LEU A 206 18.50 -12.81 -2.41
N SER A 207 19.63 -12.57 -3.05
CA SER A 207 20.85 -13.35 -2.90
C SER A 207 21.25 -13.50 -1.42
N GLY A 208 21.56 -14.73 -1.01
CA GLY A 208 22.02 -15.05 0.35
C GLY A 208 20.93 -15.15 1.42
N GLN A 209 19.67 -14.95 1.08
CA GLN A 209 18.57 -14.90 2.06
C GLN A 209 17.57 -16.06 1.99
N GLN A 210 17.68 -16.95 0.99
CA GLN A 210 16.69 -18.04 0.84
C GLN A 210 17.36 -19.40 0.66
N THR A 211 16.78 -20.38 1.33
CA THR A 211 17.12 -21.80 1.19
C THR A 211 16.10 -22.51 0.26
N VAL A 212 16.46 -23.70 -0.22
CA VAL A 212 15.54 -24.57 -0.97
C VAL A 212 14.28 -24.87 -0.14
N ALA A 213 14.41 -25.09 1.18
CA ALA A 213 13.29 -25.34 2.06
C ALA A 213 12.29 -24.16 2.08
N GLN A 214 12.76 -22.92 2.19
CA GLN A 214 11.91 -21.75 2.14
C GLN A 214 11.22 -21.57 0.79
N LEU A 215 11.92 -21.84 -0.30
CA LEU A 215 11.34 -21.84 -1.64
C LEU A 215 10.22 -22.88 -1.77
N MET A 216 10.42 -24.08 -1.21
CA MET A 216 9.42 -25.14 -1.24
C MET A 216 8.17 -24.76 -0.42
N GLN A 217 8.29 -24.00 0.66
CA GLN A 217 7.13 -23.49 1.41
C GLN A 217 6.21 -22.64 0.52
N VAL A 218 6.79 -21.84 -0.37
CA VAL A 218 6.05 -20.97 -1.31
C VAL A 218 5.52 -21.79 -2.52
N ALA A 219 6.33 -22.69 -3.03
CA ALA A 219 5.97 -23.55 -4.17
C ALA A 219 4.89 -24.57 -3.81
N LYS A 220 4.75 -24.92 -2.53
CA LYS A 220 3.77 -25.88 -1.98
C LYS A 220 3.84 -27.23 -2.71
N PRO A 221 4.83 -28.08 -2.42
CA PRO A 221 4.90 -29.43 -2.98
C PRO A 221 3.64 -30.23 -2.65
N LEU A 222 3.19 -31.04 -3.60
CA LEU A 222 2.11 -31.98 -3.36
C LEU A 222 2.60 -33.11 -2.45
N SER A 223 1.69 -33.75 -1.72
CA SER A 223 2.03 -34.85 -0.77
C SER A 223 2.76 -36.03 -1.38
N ILE A 224 2.63 -36.20 -2.71
CA ILE A 224 3.31 -37.28 -3.48
C ILE A 224 4.72 -36.85 -3.93
N ALA A 225 5.13 -35.59 -3.74
CA ALA A 225 6.46 -35.14 -4.08
C ALA A 225 7.44 -35.49 -2.93
N THR A 226 8.35 -36.40 -3.19
CA THR A 226 9.27 -36.95 -2.19
C THR A 226 10.70 -36.42 -2.34
N HIS A 227 11.06 -35.85 -3.49
CA HIS A 227 12.41 -35.43 -3.83
C HIS A 227 12.40 -34.05 -4.49
N VAL A 228 13.46 -33.28 -4.28
CA VAL A 228 13.73 -32.01 -4.97
C VAL A 228 15.05 -32.16 -5.72
N ARG A 229 15.02 -31.90 -7.02
CA ARG A 229 16.22 -31.82 -7.86
C ARG A 229 16.56 -30.36 -8.10
N VAL A 230 17.74 -29.92 -7.66
CA VAL A 230 18.25 -28.57 -7.92
C VAL A 230 19.16 -28.61 -9.14
N VAL A 231 18.85 -27.77 -10.15
CA VAL A 231 19.70 -27.60 -11.32
C VAL A 231 20.25 -26.19 -11.31
N ARG A 232 21.56 -26.05 -11.16
CA ARG A 232 22.26 -24.77 -11.22
C ARG A 232 22.92 -24.59 -12.56
N ASN A 233 22.79 -23.40 -13.13
CA ASN A 233 23.51 -23.03 -14.33
C ASN A 233 24.74 -22.21 -13.93
N THR A 234 25.90 -22.81 -14.00
CA THR A 234 27.22 -22.21 -13.64
C THR A 234 28.02 -21.86 -14.88
N GLY A 235 27.43 -21.25 -15.88
CA GLY A 235 28.06 -20.95 -17.17
C GLY A 235 27.66 -21.95 -18.26
N SER A 236 28.62 -22.49 -18.98
CA SER A 236 28.38 -23.43 -20.10
C SER A 236 27.93 -24.83 -19.66
N VAL A 237 28.08 -25.17 -18.38
CA VAL A 237 27.76 -26.51 -17.84
C VAL A 237 26.61 -26.40 -16.84
N ARG A 238 25.57 -27.24 -17.03
CA ARG A 238 24.48 -27.41 -16.05
C ARG A 238 24.85 -28.50 -15.05
N ASN A 239 25.00 -28.12 -13.80
CA ASN A 239 25.22 -29.07 -12.71
C ASN A 239 23.86 -29.43 -12.08
N ALA A 240 23.60 -30.73 -11.88
CA ALA A 240 22.47 -31.23 -11.14
C ALA A 240 22.93 -31.78 -9.79
N GLU A 241 22.33 -31.28 -8.72
CA GLU A 241 22.56 -31.77 -7.35
C GLU A 241 21.25 -32.41 -6.85
N TYR A 242 21.37 -33.51 -6.10
CA TYR A 242 20.22 -34.28 -5.59
C TYR A 242 20.19 -34.22 -4.08
#